data_9ac388b3a02ac57ddc025ef87be1cde5
#
_entry.id   9ac388b3a02ac57ddc025ef87be1cde5
#
_cell.length_a   1.000
_cell.length_b   1.000
_cell.length_c   1.000
_cell.angle_alpha   90.00
_cell.angle_beta   90.00
_cell.angle_gamma   90.00
#
_symmetry.space_group_name_H-M   'P 1'
#
loop_
_entity.id
_entity.type
_entity.pdbx_description
1 polymer ?
#
loop_
_entity_poly.entity_id
_entity_poly.type
_entity_poly.pdbx_seq_one_letter_code
_entity_poly.pdbx_strand_id
1 'polypeptide(L)'
;MMLALLSRRGLHVCVRRHQLRHSDFRRGRRLGPGDHLITWTRPQRPRWMSPEQYNQIPETLTLREVKFDVNVPGRRVETLTVVTTLTDPTVYSREDIADLYGFRWNAELDLRQIKQTLHLDHVRCQTPEMVRREVWVTLLAYNLIRKVIATAAMVHQKQPRQLGFTRACQSILASWMLLATGACRDARGLYDMMLAQIAAQEVATRPGRIEPRVLKRRRQRYPLMQRPGAELRAELTKT
;
A
#
# COMPACT_ATOMS: atom_id res chain seq x y z
N MET A 1 -15.81 9.95 0.90
CA MET A 1 -15.60 10.30 2.32
C MET A 1 -14.13 10.21 2.70
N MET A 2 -13.45 9.07 2.61
CA MET A 2 -12.03 8.93 2.97
C MET A 2 -11.13 9.93 2.24
N LEU A 3 -11.29 10.11 0.92
CA LEU A 3 -10.50 11.08 0.16
C LEU A 3 -10.65 12.51 0.71
N ALA A 4 -11.88 12.93 1.05
CA ALA A 4 -12.14 14.24 1.60
C ALA A 4 -11.49 14.43 2.99
N LEU A 5 -11.54 13.41 3.85
CA LEU A 5 -10.91 13.46 5.17
C LEU A 5 -9.39 13.54 5.08
N LEU A 6 -8.77 12.82 4.15
CA LEU A 6 -7.33 12.88 3.92
C LEU A 6 -6.90 14.23 3.33
N SER A 7 -7.65 14.74 2.34
CA SER A 7 -7.40 16.04 1.73
C SER A 7 -7.47 17.19 2.76
N ARG A 8 -8.41 17.15 3.71
CA ARG A 8 -8.47 18.13 4.81
C ARG A 8 -7.27 18.10 5.74
N ARG A 9 -6.55 16.98 5.81
CA ARG A 9 -5.30 16.87 6.56
C ARG A 9 -4.07 17.28 5.75
N GLY A 10 -4.26 17.90 4.59
CA GLY A 10 -3.20 18.29 3.68
C GLY A 10 -2.54 17.12 2.95
N LEU A 11 -3.17 15.93 2.97
CA LEU A 11 -2.65 14.74 2.29
C LEU A 11 -3.24 14.64 0.89
N HIS A 12 -2.36 14.48 -0.08
CA HIS A 12 -2.78 14.16 -1.45
C HIS A 12 -3.02 12.66 -1.60
N VAL A 13 -4.00 12.32 -2.42
CA VAL A 13 -4.42 10.94 -2.63
C VAL A 13 -4.41 10.61 -4.12
N CYS A 14 -3.86 9.45 -4.47
CA CYS A 14 -3.85 8.90 -5.81
C CYS A 14 -4.28 7.43 -5.71
N VAL A 15 -5.47 7.09 -6.21
CA VAL A 15 -6.06 5.76 -6.07
C VAL A 15 -6.69 5.30 -7.37
N ARG A 16 -6.70 3.98 -7.60
CA ARG A 16 -7.47 3.40 -8.69
C ARG A 16 -8.96 3.67 -8.48
N ARG A 17 -9.64 4.11 -9.53
CA ARG A 17 -11.08 4.26 -9.53
C ARG A 17 -11.76 2.92 -9.19
N HIS A 18 -12.73 2.97 -8.30
CA HIS A 18 -13.48 1.77 -7.91
C HIS A 18 -14.26 1.21 -9.10
N GLN A 19 -14.26 -0.11 -9.29
CA GLN A 19 -14.86 -0.79 -10.44
C GLN A 19 -16.36 -0.49 -10.65
N LEU A 20 -17.11 -0.23 -9.58
CA LEU A 20 -18.54 0.14 -9.65
C LEU A 20 -18.78 1.60 -10.04
N ARG A 21 -17.75 2.43 -10.15
CA ARG A 21 -17.88 3.81 -10.62
C ARG A 21 -17.53 3.87 -12.10
N HIS A 22 -18.36 4.56 -12.86
CA HIS A 22 -18.11 4.82 -14.27
C HIS A 22 -17.54 6.23 -14.42
N SER A 23 -16.47 6.38 -15.21
CA SER A 23 -15.95 7.69 -15.61
C SER A 23 -16.53 8.05 -16.97
N ASP A 24 -17.11 9.24 -17.06
CA ASP A 24 -17.53 9.82 -18.33
C ASP A 24 -16.65 11.04 -18.61
N PHE A 25 -15.61 10.86 -19.42
CA PHE A 25 -14.63 11.90 -19.76
C PHE A 25 -15.21 13.02 -20.64
N ARG A 26 -16.51 12.95 -20.99
CA ARG A 26 -17.25 14.06 -21.64
C ARG A 26 -17.80 15.06 -20.63
N ARG A 27 -17.88 14.65 -19.33
CA ARG A 27 -18.38 15.48 -18.23
C ARG A 27 -17.23 16.13 -17.47
N GLY A 28 -17.54 17.25 -16.79
CA GLY A 28 -16.56 18.00 -16.03
C GLY A 28 -15.66 18.88 -16.91
N ARG A 29 -14.60 19.42 -16.32
CA ARG A 29 -13.62 20.26 -17.03
C ARG A 29 -12.56 19.39 -17.67
N ARG A 30 -12.53 19.30 -18.98
CA ARG A 30 -11.54 18.55 -19.74
C ARG A 30 -10.16 19.22 -19.62
N LEU A 31 -9.14 18.43 -19.30
CA LEU A 31 -7.74 18.84 -19.26
C LEU A 31 -6.95 18.28 -20.44
N GLY A 32 -7.35 17.10 -20.93
CA GLY A 32 -6.72 16.44 -22.07
C GLY A 32 -7.45 15.14 -22.45
N PRO A 33 -6.89 14.35 -23.39
CA PRO A 33 -7.43 13.05 -23.73
C PRO A 33 -7.38 12.09 -22.54
N GLY A 34 -8.54 11.64 -22.03
CA GLY A 34 -8.63 10.78 -20.87
C GLY A 34 -8.20 11.44 -19.55
N ASP A 35 -8.34 12.78 -19.46
CA ASP A 35 -7.96 13.57 -18.32
C ASP A 35 -8.96 14.71 -18.11
N HIS A 36 -9.62 14.73 -16.95
CA HIS A 36 -10.61 15.74 -16.61
C HIS A 36 -10.76 15.97 -15.10
N LEU A 37 -11.26 17.13 -14.74
CA LEU A 37 -11.71 17.43 -13.39
C LEU A 37 -13.19 17.12 -13.26
N ILE A 38 -13.54 16.45 -12.18
CA ILE A 38 -14.91 16.13 -11.80
C ILE A 38 -15.19 16.57 -10.38
N THR A 39 -16.46 16.76 -10.08
CA THR A 39 -16.92 17.05 -8.73
C THR A 39 -17.73 15.87 -8.20
N TRP A 40 -17.27 15.30 -7.09
CA TRP A 40 -18.03 14.29 -6.38
C TRP A 40 -18.82 14.92 -5.25
N THR A 41 -20.10 14.58 -5.18
CA THR A 41 -20.96 14.94 -4.05
C THR A 41 -20.76 14.00 -2.88
N ARG A 42 -20.91 14.53 -1.68
CA ARG A 42 -20.86 13.77 -0.44
C ARG A 42 -22.01 12.74 -0.43
N PRO A 43 -21.74 11.45 -0.22
CA PRO A 43 -22.78 10.42 -0.10
C PRO A 43 -23.55 10.61 1.21
N GLN A 44 -24.70 9.94 1.34
CA GLN A 44 -25.47 9.93 2.58
C GLN A 44 -24.61 9.48 3.78
N ARG A 45 -24.94 10.01 4.95
CA ARG A 45 -24.23 9.68 6.19
C ARG A 45 -24.35 8.17 6.52
N PRO A 46 -23.24 7.44 6.63
CA PRO A 46 -23.28 6.05 7.05
C PRO A 46 -23.60 5.96 8.56
N ARG A 47 -24.21 4.86 8.95
CA ARG A 47 -24.66 4.65 10.35
C ARG A 47 -23.54 4.70 11.40
N TRP A 48 -22.32 4.31 11.00
CA TRP A 48 -21.16 4.28 11.89
C TRP A 48 -20.51 5.65 12.14
N MET A 49 -20.91 6.70 11.42
CA MET A 49 -20.32 8.03 11.50
C MET A 49 -21.24 8.98 12.25
N SER A 50 -20.69 9.73 13.23
CA SER A 50 -21.47 10.72 13.96
C SER A 50 -21.89 11.91 13.07
N PRO A 51 -22.97 12.63 13.38
CA PRO A 51 -23.38 13.83 12.64
C PRO A 51 -22.27 14.88 12.57
N GLU A 52 -21.53 15.10 13.66
CA GLU A 52 -20.46 16.07 13.77
C GLU A 52 -19.31 15.72 12.83
N GLN A 53 -18.91 14.46 12.79
CA GLN A 53 -17.88 13.95 11.86
C GLN A 53 -18.33 14.08 10.41
N TYR A 54 -19.60 13.79 10.14
CA TYR A 54 -20.16 13.89 8.79
C TYR A 54 -20.23 15.33 8.30
N ASN A 55 -20.64 16.27 9.15
CA ASN A 55 -20.72 17.70 8.82
C ASN A 55 -19.36 18.35 8.55
N GLN A 56 -18.30 17.73 9.05
CA GLN A 56 -16.92 18.13 8.72
C GLN A 56 -16.51 17.77 7.29
N ILE A 57 -17.21 16.88 6.60
CA ILE A 57 -16.90 16.49 5.22
C ILE A 57 -17.52 17.49 4.29
N PRO A 58 -16.79 18.08 3.33
CA PRO A 58 -17.34 19.03 2.37
C PRO A 58 -18.45 18.36 1.53
N GLU A 59 -19.46 19.12 1.16
CA GLU A 59 -20.57 18.63 0.34
C GLU A 59 -20.10 18.18 -1.04
N THR A 60 -19.09 18.84 -1.56
CA THR A 60 -18.48 18.52 -2.85
C THR A 60 -16.96 18.42 -2.71
N LEU A 61 -16.37 17.58 -3.53
CA LEU A 61 -14.93 17.41 -3.64
C LEU A 61 -14.53 17.38 -5.11
N THR A 62 -13.72 18.36 -5.52
CA THR A 62 -13.13 18.35 -6.87
C THR A 62 -11.98 17.38 -6.91
N LEU A 63 -12.01 16.50 -7.90
CA LEU A 63 -11.03 15.46 -8.13
C LEU A 63 -10.63 15.45 -9.60
N ARG A 64 -9.47 14.92 -9.89
CA ARG A 64 -9.01 14.65 -11.24
C ARG A 64 -9.08 13.17 -11.53
N GLU A 65 -9.71 12.78 -12.63
CA GLU A 65 -9.69 11.42 -13.16
C GLU A 65 -8.74 11.37 -14.36
N VAL A 66 -7.80 10.45 -14.31
CA VAL A 66 -6.80 10.25 -15.36
C VAL A 66 -6.88 8.82 -15.84
N LYS A 67 -7.05 8.64 -17.15
CA LYS A 67 -7.06 7.34 -17.82
C LYS A 67 -5.74 7.14 -18.54
N PHE A 68 -5.08 6.02 -18.30
CA PHE A 68 -3.85 5.64 -18.99
C PHE A 68 -3.78 4.14 -19.20
N ASP A 69 -3.02 3.73 -20.19
CA ASP A 69 -2.80 2.32 -20.51
C ASP A 69 -1.50 1.85 -19.87
N VAL A 70 -1.58 0.76 -19.14
CA VAL A 70 -0.42 0.09 -18.54
C VAL A 70 0.05 -0.97 -19.54
N ASN A 71 1.10 -0.65 -20.26
CA ASN A 71 1.72 -1.57 -21.20
C ASN A 71 2.95 -2.22 -20.54
N VAL A 72 2.75 -3.38 -19.93
CA VAL A 72 3.83 -4.17 -19.33
C VAL A 72 4.07 -5.38 -20.21
N PRO A 73 5.28 -5.62 -20.71
CA PRO A 73 5.61 -6.81 -21.50
C PRO A 73 5.15 -8.09 -20.82
N GLY A 74 4.46 -8.98 -21.56
CA GLY A 74 3.93 -10.24 -21.03
C GLY A 74 2.61 -10.14 -20.24
N ARG A 75 2.00 -8.96 -20.15
CA ARG A 75 0.65 -8.76 -19.60
C ARG A 75 -0.28 -8.19 -20.68
N ARG A 76 -1.59 -8.45 -20.51
CA ARG A 76 -2.57 -7.70 -21.31
C ARG A 76 -2.45 -6.21 -20.96
N VAL A 77 -2.49 -5.37 -21.99
CA VAL A 77 -2.64 -3.93 -21.80
C VAL A 77 -3.91 -3.71 -20.98
N GLU A 78 -3.76 -3.16 -19.79
CA GLU A 78 -4.88 -2.82 -18.92
C GLU A 78 -5.03 -1.31 -18.90
N THR A 79 -6.18 -0.84 -19.34
CA THR A 79 -6.53 0.57 -19.19
C THR A 79 -6.96 0.82 -17.76
N LEU A 80 -6.23 1.68 -17.06
CA LEU A 80 -6.52 2.10 -15.70
C LEU A 80 -7.09 3.52 -15.68
N THR A 81 -8.06 3.73 -14.80
CA THR A 81 -8.50 5.08 -14.43
C THR A 81 -8.12 5.32 -12.97
N VAL A 82 -7.38 6.38 -12.73
CA VAL A 82 -6.93 6.82 -11.42
C VAL A 82 -7.70 8.07 -11.04
N VAL A 83 -8.00 8.19 -9.76
CA VAL A 83 -8.65 9.36 -9.15
C VAL A 83 -7.66 9.98 -8.17
N THR A 84 -7.44 11.29 -8.28
CA THR A 84 -6.48 12.00 -7.46
C THR A 84 -7.00 13.37 -7.00
N THR A 85 -6.47 13.82 -5.86
CA THR A 85 -6.64 15.19 -5.36
C THR A 85 -5.60 16.17 -5.93
N LEU A 86 -4.65 15.69 -6.75
CA LEU A 86 -3.69 16.52 -7.49
C LEU A 86 -4.37 17.05 -8.74
N THR A 87 -5.05 18.20 -8.62
CA THR A 87 -5.97 18.73 -9.64
C THR A 87 -5.32 19.69 -10.63
N ASP A 88 -4.14 20.23 -10.32
CA ASP A 88 -3.44 21.18 -11.18
C ASP A 88 -2.61 20.45 -12.26
N PRO A 89 -2.98 20.55 -13.55
CA PRO A 89 -2.27 19.90 -14.63
C PRO A 89 -0.94 20.59 -14.99
N THR A 90 -0.74 21.83 -14.54
CA THR A 90 0.51 22.57 -14.80
C THR A 90 1.62 22.17 -13.85
N VAL A 91 1.26 21.71 -12.64
CA VAL A 91 2.19 21.21 -11.63
C VAL A 91 2.39 19.70 -11.75
N TYR A 92 1.31 18.97 -12.08
CA TYR A 92 1.33 17.51 -12.19
C TYR A 92 0.80 17.10 -13.56
N SER A 93 1.69 16.69 -14.43
CA SER A 93 1.32 16.17 -15.74
C SER A 93 0.50 14.88 -15.62
N ARG A 94 -0.06 14.38 -16.71
CA ARG A 94 -0.74 13.09 -16.76
C ARG A 94 0.25 11.96 -16.52
N GLU A 95 1.44 12.09 -17.04
CA GLU A 95 2.56 11.16 -16.92
C GLU A 95 3.04 11.07 -15.46
N ASP A 96 3.16 12.20 -14.77
CA ASP A 96 3.50 12.24 -13.34
C ASP A 96 2.48 11.47 -12.48
N ILE A 97 1.18 11.61 -12.80
CA ILE A 97 0.11 10.86 -12.09
C ILE A 97 0.20 9.37 -12.39
N ALA A 98 0.55 8.97 -13.63
CA ALA A 98 0.72 7.57 -13.99
C ALA A 98 1.92 6.96 -13.26
N ASP A 99 3.05 7.66 -13.23
CA ASP A 99 4.26 7.24 -12.51
C ASP A 99 4.02 7.17 -11.00
N LEU A 100 3.39 8.19 -10.43
CA LEU A 100 2.99 8.20 -9.01
C LEU A 100 2.15 6.97 -8.67
N TYR A 101 1.18 6.64 -9.53
CA TYR A 101 0.34 5.46 -9.32
C TYR A 101 1.15 4.16 -9.45
N GLY A 102 2.17 4.13 -10.30
CA GLY A 102 3.12 3.02 -10.43
C GLY A 102 3.81 2.67 -9.10
N PHE A 103 4.13 3.68 -8.29
CA PHE A 103 4.72 3.48 -6.96
C PHE A 103 3.76 2.84 -5.94
N ARG A 104 2.47 2.70 -6.24
CA ARG A 104 1.52 1.96 -5.40
C ARG A 104 2.01 0.55 -5.05
N TRP A 105 2.75 -0.08 -5.96
CA TRP A 105 3.35 -1.40 -5.71
C TRP A 105 4.27 -1.42 -4.49
N ASN A 106 4.92 -0.31 -4.19
CA ASN A 106 5.78 -0.20 -3.01
C ASN A 106 4.99 -0.40 -1.71
N ALA A 107 3.73 0.10 -1.64
CA ALA A 107 2.87 -0.13 -0.49
C ALA A 107 2.52 -1.62 -0.31
N GLU A 108 2.32 -2.36 -1.40
CA GLU A 108 2.09 -3.81 -1.33
C GLU A 108 3.34 -4.56 -0.85
N LEU A 109 4.53 -4.13 -1.26
CA LEU A 109 5.79 -4.68 -0.76
C LEU A 109 5.97 -4.37 0.74
N ASP A 110 5.66 -3.16 1.18
CA ASP A 110 5.75 -2.76 2.58
C ASP A 110 4.77 -3.57 3.45
N LEU A 111 3.53 -3.72 3.01
CA LEU A 111 2.54 -4.57 3.69
C LEU A 111 2.97 -6.04 3.73
N ARG A 112 3.61 -6.55 2.68
CA ARG A 112 4.17 -7.90 2.67
C ARG A 112 5.28 -8.06 3.71
N GLN A 113 6.17 -7.08 3.82
CA GLN A 113 7.25 -7.10 4.81
C GLN A 113 6.71 -7.08 6.23
N ILE A 114 5.71 -6.24 6.51
CA ILE A 114 5.05 -6.18 7.82
C ILE A 114 4.35 -7.52 8.13
N LYS A 115 3.63 -8.07 7.18
CA LYS A 115 2.88 -9.32 7.38
C LYS A 115 3.78 -10.54 7.44
N GLN A 116 4.66 -10.72 6.45
CA GLN A 116 5.42 -11.97 6.30
C GLN A 116 6.78 -11.92 6.99
N THR A 117 7.55 -10.82 6.89
CA THR A 117 8.89 -10.76 7.49
C THR A 117 8.83 -10.43 8.98
N LEU A 118 7.89 -9.59 9.41
CA LEU A 118 7.66 -9.26 10.81
C LEU A 118 6.50 -10.05 11.45
N HIS A 119 5.93 -11.03 10.71
CA HIS A 119 4.95 -11.99 11.20
C HIS A 119 3.65 -11.40 11.76
N LEU A 120 3.21 -10.22 11.30
CA LEU A 120 1.94 -9.62 11.72
C LEU A 120 0.70 -10.35 11.13
N ASP A 121 0.87 -11.29 10.22
CA ASP A 121 -0.18 -12.19 9.74
C ASP A 121 -0.60 -13.24 10.79
N HIS A 122 0.21 -13.45 11.83
CA HIS A 122 -0.07 -14.33 12.96
C HIS A 122 -0.08 -13.54 14.26
N VAL A 123 -1.21 -12.87 14.53
CA VAL A 123 -1.43 -12.16 15.80
C VAL A 123 -1.51 -13.20 16.93
N ARG A 124 -0.68 -13.05 17.95
CA ARG A 124 -0.57 -13.99 19.09
C ARG A 124 -1.44 -13.57 20.26
N CYS A 125 -1.72 -12.29 20.38
CA CYS A 125 -2.51 -11.72 21.46
C CYS A 125 -4.00 -11.99 21.25
N GLN A 126 -4.72 -12.27 22.34
CA GLN A 126 -6.15 -12.63 22.31
C GLN A 126 -7.07 -11.45 22.69
N THR A 127 -6.59 -10.50 23.49
CA THR A 127 -7.40 -9.35 23.89
C THR A 127 -7.26 -8.19 22.91
N PRO A 128 -8.32 -7.42 22.64
CA PRO A 128 -8.26 -6.30 21.69
C PRO A 128 -7.17 -5.28 22.00
N GLU A 129 -6.89 -5.03 23.29
CA GLU A 129 -5.87 -4.09 23.71
C GLU A 129 -4.47 -4.62 23.40
N MET A 130 -4.19 -5.88 23.71
CA MET A 130 -2.89 -6.51 23.44
C MET A 130 -2.66 -6.65 21.95
N VAL A 131 -3.70 -6.96 21.14
CA VAL A 131 -3.62 -6.96 19.68
C VAL A 131 -3.20 -5.59 19.14
N ARG A 132 -3.81 -4.50 19.66
CA ARG A 132 -3.41 -3.15 19.27
C ARG A 132 -1.94 -2.86 19.60
N ARG A 133 -1.47 -3.26 20.78
CA ARG A 133 -0.07 -3.11 21.19
C ARG A 133 0.87 -3.89 20.26
N GLU A 134 0.54 -5.15 19.95
CA GLU A 134 1.30 -5.98 19.02
C GLU A 134 1.43 -5.34 17.64
N VAL A 135 0.32 -4.80 17.10
CA VAL A 135 0.31 -4.06 15.82
C VAL A 135 1.23 -2.83 15.90
N TRP A 136 1.10 -2.01 16.95
CA TRP A 136 1.92 -0.80 17.09
C TRP A 136 3.40 -1.10 17.25
N VAL A 137 3.75 -2.13 18.03
CA VAL A 137 5.15 -2.56 18.20
C VAL A 137 5.72 -3.04 16.87
N THR A 138 4.95 -3.82 16.09
CA THR A 138 5.39 -4.29 14.77
C THR A 138 5.60 -3.13 13.79
N LEU A 139 4.69 -2.14 13.78
CA LEU A 139 4.84 -0.94 12.96
C LEU A 139 6.05 -0.10 13.38
N LEU A 140 6.31 0.01 14.68
CA LEU A 140 7.50 0.68 15.19
C LEU A 140 8.78 -0.05 14.75
N ALA A 141 8.83 -1.37 14.90
CA ALA A 141 9.96 -2.18 14.44
C ALA A 141 10.20 -2.01 12.94
N TYR A 142 9.12 -2.05 12.14
CA TYR A 142 9.21 -1.78 10.70
C TYR A 142 9.85 -0.43 10.39
N ASN A 143 9.40 0.63 11.06
CA ASN A 143 9.92 1.99 10.84
C ASN A 143 11.39 2.11 11.27
N LEU A 144 11.79 1.49 12.39
CA LEU A 144 13.18 1.48 12.85
C LEU A 144 14.09 0.76 11.85
N ILE A 145 13.68 -0.40 11.35
CA ILE A 145 14.43 -1.13 10.32
C ILE A 145 14.56 -0.28 9.04
N ARG A 146 13.47 0.36 8.61
CA ARG A 146 13.48 1.27 7.45
C ARG A 146 14.42 2.47 7.65
N LYS A 147 14.48 3.00 8.87
CA LYS A 147 15.42 4.06 9.23
C LYS A 147 16.87 3.59 9.08
N VAL A 148 17.20 2.40 9.58
CA VAL A 148 18.56 1.82 9.42
C VAL A 148 18.89 1.62 7.95
N ILE A 149 17.96 1.07 7.14
CA ILE A 149 18.14 0.91 5.69
C ILE A 149 18.37 2.25 5.01
N ALA A 150 17.60 3.28 5.38
CA ALA A 150 17.76 4.63 4.82
C ALA A 150 19.13 5.23 5.19
N THR A 151 19.59 5.03 6.42
CA THR A 151 20.93 5.45 6.85
C THR A 151 22.02 4.71 6.07
N ALA A 152 21.92 3.39 5.90
CA ALA A 152 22.86 2.62 5.10
C ALA A 152 22.91 3.10 3.65
N ALA A 153 21.73 3.36 3.07
CA ALA A 153 21.62 3.88 1.70
C ALA A 153 22.28 5.27 1.56
N MET A 154 22.03 6.17 2.53
CA MET A 154 22.61 7.51 2.54
C MET A 154 24.13 7.46 2.64
N VAL A 155 24.69 6.68 3.59
CA VAL A 155 26.12 6.57 3.83
C VAL A 155 26.84 5.98 2.61
N HIS A 156 26.22 5.03 1.92
CA HIS A 156 26.81 4.33 0.78
C HIS A 156 26.28 4.79 -0.59
N GLN A 157 25.62 5.97 -0.66
CA GLN A 157 25.12 6.61 -1.89
C GLN A 157 24.23 5.67 -2.73
N LYS A 158 23.32 4.94 -2.07
CA LYS A 158 22.38 4.02 -2.69
C LYS A 158 20.94 4.47 -2.51
N GLN A 159 20.01 3.86 -3.24
CA GLN A 159 18.59 4.10 -3.05
C GLN A 159 18.02 3.14 -1.99
N PRO A 160 17.31 3.63 -0.96
CA PRO A 160 16.80 2.78 0.12
C PRO A 160 15.92 1.61 -0.36
N ARG A 161 15.20 1.79 -1.48
CA ARG A 161 14.33 0.76 -2.06
C ARG A 161 15.06 -0.34 -2.80
N GLN A 162 16.34 -0.13 -3.12
CA GLN A 162 17.20 -1.14 -3.73
C GLN A 162 17.79 -2.09 -2.70
N LEU A 163 17.73 -1.76 -1.40
CA LEU A 163 18.28 -2.59 -0.34
C LEU A 163 17.26 -3.58 0.19
N GLY A 164 17.70 -4.81 0.44
CA GLY A 164 16.85 -5.93 0.84
C GLY A 164 16.37 -5.84 2.29
N PHE A 165 15.05 -5.69 2.51
CA PHE A 165 14.47 -5.55 3.85
C PHE A 165 14.75 -6.77 4.75
N THR A 166 14.47 -7.98 4.28
CA THR A 166 14.69 -9.22 5.05
C THR A 166 16.17 -9.40 5.45
N ARG A 167 17.08 -9.07 4.54
CA ARG A 167 18.51 -9.12 4.79
C ARG A 167 18.95 -8.08 5.82
N ALA A 168 18.40 -6.89 5.74
CA ALA A 168 18.62 -5.85 6.75
C ALA A 168 18.15 -6.31 8.14
N CYS A 169 16.98 -6.93 8.26
CA CYS A 169 16.52 -7.52 9.52
C CYS A 169 17.53 -8.53 10.07
N GLN A 170 18.04 -9.42 9.22
CA GLN A 170 19.04 -10.44 9.62
C GLN A 170 20.35 -9.78 10.10
N SER A 171 20.86 -8.78 9.38
CA SER A 171 22.07 -8.05 9.76
C SER A 171 21.91 -7.31 11.09
N ILE A 172 20.75 -6.66 11.30
CA ILE A 172 20.43 -5.97 12.56
C ILE A 172 20.39 -6.96 13.72
N LEU A 173 19.70 -8.10 13.55
CA LEU A 173 19.60 -9.13 14.59
C LEU A 173 20.96 -9.73 14.92
N ALA A 174 21.78 -10.05 13.92
CA ALA A 174 23.12 -10.57 14.12
C ALA A 174 24.01 -9.58 14.89
N SER A 175 23.99 -8.31 14.51
CA SER A 175 24.76 -7.25 15.21
C SER A 175 24.28 -7.06 16.65
N TRP A 176 22.96 -7.10 16.87
CA TRP A 176 22.39 -7.03 18.21
C TRP A 176 22.82 -8.22 19.10
N MET A 177 22.84 -9.43 18.55
CA MET A 177 23.30 -10.63 19.26
C MET A 177 24.76 -10.52 19.70
N LEU A 178 25.66 -9.99 18.84
CA LEU A 178 27.06 -9.78 19.17
C LEU A 178 27.24 -8.78 20.32
N LEU A 179 26.43 -7.72 20.37
CA LEU A 179 26.43 -6.77 21.47
C LEU A 179 25.85 -7.39 22.75
N ALA A 180 24.72 -8.07 22.66
CA ALA A 180 24.02 -8.63 23.81
C ALA A 180 24.84 -9.73 24.50
N THR A 181 25.61 -10.52 23.75
CA THR A 181 26.50 -11.58 24.29
C THR A 181 27.85 -11.04 24.74
N GLY A 182 28.15 -9.77 24.55
CA GLY A 182 29.46 -9.17 24.83
C GLY A 182 30.58 -9.64 23.90
N ALA A 183 30.26 -10.37 22.82
CA ALA A 183 31.23 -10.83 21.83
C ALA A 183 31.89 -9.68 21.04
N CYS A 184 31.21 -8.53 20.97
CA CYS A 184 31.80 -7.32 20.42
C CYS A 184 31.62 -6.15 21.39
N ARG A 185 32.73 -5.47 21.70
CA ARG A 185 32.75 -4.28 22.58
C ARG A 185 32.77 -2.94 21.83
N ASP A 186 33.19 -2.95 20.57
CA ASP A 186 33.15 -1.80 19.69
C ASP A 186 31.80 -1.68 19.00
N ALA A 187 30.84 -1.05 19.69
CA ALA A 187 29.50 -0.85 19.16
C ALA A 187 29.47 0.04 17.92
N ARG A 188 30.42 1.01 17.81
CA ARG A 188 30.46 1.92 16.66
C ARG A 188 30.99 1.23 15.42
N GLY A 189 32.12 0.54 15.51
CA GLY A 189 32.65 -0.21 14.38
C GLY A 189 31.70 -1.32 13.93
N LEU A 190 31.00 -1.98 14.88
CA LEU A 190 29.96 -2.96 14.54
C LEU A 190 28.79 -2.32 13.80
N TYR A 191 28.34 -1.13 14.21
CA TYR A 191 27.28 -0.39 13.54
C TYR A 191 27.68 -0.02 12.10
N ASP A 192 28.87 0.53 11.90
CA ASP A 192 29.38 0.91 10.59
C ASP A 192 29.52 -0.33 9.67
N MET A 193 30.00 -1.45 10.20
CA MET A 193 30.07 -2.73 9.47
C MET A 193 28.67 -3.25 9.11
N MET A 194 27.69 -3.13 10.00
CA MET A 194 26.30 -3.51 9.73
C MET A 194 25.72 -2.68 8.60
N LEU A 195 25.94 -1.34 8.60
CA LEU A 195 25.48 -0.48 7.51
C LEU A 195 26.10 -0.85 6.17
N ALA A 196 27.41 -1.12 6.14
CA ALA A 196 28.10 -1.57 4.95
C ALA A 196 27.56 -2.92 4.44
N GLN A 197 27.31 -3.86 5.33
CA GLN A 197 26.72 -5.15 4.99
C GLN A 197 25.30 -5.01 4.42
N ILE A 198 24.46 -4.15 5.00
CA ILE A 198 23.13 -3.85 4.48
C ILE A 198 23.22 -3.24 3.08
N ALA A 199 24.13 -2.29 2.90
CA ALA A 199 24.33 -1.62 1.61
C ALA A 199 24.86 -2.56 0.52
N ALA A 200 25.61 -3.58 0.87
CA ALA A 200 26.10 -4.58 -0.09
C ALA A 200 24.98 -5.52 -0.62
N GLN A 201 23.82 -5.54 0.05
CA GLN A 201 22.73 -6.49 -0.27
C GLN A 201 21.64 -5.84 -1.10
N GLU A 202 21.95 -5.52 -2.33
CA GLU A 202 20.95 -4.98 -3.26
C GLU A 202 19.95 -6.03 -3.73
N VAL A 203 18.70 -5.59 -3.89
CA VAL A 203 17.66 -6.39 -4.54
C VAL A 203 17.94 -6.39 -6.04
N ALA A 204 18.10 -7.55 -6.63
CA ALA A 204 18.35 -7.68 -8.05
C ALA A 204 17.22 -7.03 -8.87
N THR A 205 17.56 -6.02 -9.64
CA THR A 205 16.68 -5.44 -10.65
C THR A 205 16.65 -6.40 -11.84
N ARG A 206 15.47 -6.88 -12.23
CA ARG A 206 15.30 -7.78 -13.37
C ARG A 206 14.43 -7.11 -14.43
N PRO A 207 14.95 -6.11 -15.15
CA PRO A 207 14.20 -5.44 -16.20
C PRO A 207 13.86 -6.45 -17.31
N GLY A 208 12.65 -6.34 -17.85
CA GLY A 208 12.20 -7.22 -18.94
C GLY A 208 11.86 -8.66 -18.55
N ARG A 209 11.83 -9.01 -17.26
CA ARG A 209 11.44 -10.35 -16.83
C ARG A 209 9.96 -10.61 -17.17
N ILE A 210 9.74 -11.51 -18.11
CA ILE A 210 8.41 -12.02 -18.45
C ILE A 210 8.21 -13.32 -17.68
N GLU A 211 7.24 -13.32 -16.75
CA GLU A 211 6.82 -14.54 -16.06
C GLU A 211 5.49 -15.04 -16.67
N PRO A 212 5.51 -16.14 -17.39
CA PRO A 212 4.27 -16.75 -17.87
C PRO A 212 3.45 -17.19 -16.65
N ARG A 213 2.25 -16.62 -16.49
CA ARG A 213 1.32 -17.00 -15.44
C ARG A 213 0.26 -17.92 -16.01
N VAL A 214 0.24 -19.15 -15.55
CA VAL A 214 -0.88 -20.04 -15.78
C VAL A 214 -2.00 -19.67 -14.84
N LEU A 215 -3.18 -19.38 -15.38
CA LEU A 215 -4.39 -19.15 -14.59
C LEU A 215 -4.77 -20.48 -13.91
N LYS A 216 -4.34 -20.65 -12.66
CA LYS A 216 -4.83 -21.75 -11.83
C LYS A 216 -6.26 -21.42 -11.42
N ARG A 217 -7.23 -21.86 -12.22
CA ARG A 217 -8.62 -21.93 -11.77
C ARG A 217 -8.70 -23.04 -10.73
N ARG A 218 -8.72 -22.69 -9.44
CA ARG A 218 -9.17 -23.62 -8.41
C ARG A 218 -10.65 -23.90 -8.71
N ARG A 219 -11.00 -25.14 -9.00
CA ARG A 219 -12.38 -25.57 -8.97
C ARG A 219 -12.87 -25.35 -7.53
N GLN A 220 -13.77 -24.39 -7.34
CA GLN A 220 -14.44 -24.24 -6.07
C GLN A 220 -15.26 -25.51 -5.86
N ARG A 221 -15.01 -26.18 -4.74
CA ARG A 221 -15.70 -27.44 -4.40
C ARG A 221 -17.18 -27.21 -4.12
N TYR A 222 -17.51 -26.00 -3.69
CA TYR A 222 -18.87 -25.54 -3.40
C TYR A 222 -19.06 -24.13 -3.96
N PRO A 223 -20.27 -23.82 -4.51
CA PRO A 223 -20.59 -22.45 -4.90
C PRO A 223 -20.55 -21.52 -3.68
N LEU A 224 -20.23 -20.24 -3.92
CA LEU A 224 -20.31 -19.22 -2.87
C LEU A 224 -21.76 -19.11 -2.36
N MET A 225 -21.94 -19.05 -1.06
CA MET A 225 -23.24 -18.80 -0.45
C MET A 225 -23.79 -17.46 -0.95
N GLN A 226 -24.96 -17.49 -1.58
CA GLN A 226 -25.64 -16.30 -2.10
C GLN A 226 -26.55 -15.63 -1.06
N ARG A 227 -26.82 -16.31 0.07
CA ARG A 227 -27.66 -15.84 1.18
C ARG A 227 -26.98 -16.13 2.51
N PRO A 228 -27.31 -15.38 3.58
CA PRO A 228 -26.77 -15.62 4.92
C PRO A 228 -26.95 -17.08 5.34
N GLY A 229 -25.92 -17.67 5.94
CA GLY A 229 -25.95 -19.10 6.36
C GLY A 229 -27.06 -19.43 7.37
N ALA A 230 -27.54 -18.45 8.13
CA ALA A 230 -28.68 -18.61 9.06
C ALA A 230 -30.00 -18.89 8.30
N GLU A 231 -30.25 -18.19 7.20
CA GLU A 231 -31.44 -18.38 6.37
C GLU A 231 -31.43 -19.76 5.69
N LEU A 232 -30.28 -20.16 5.15
CA LEU A 232 -30.12 -21.47 4.54
C LEU A 232 -30.30 -22.62 5.53
N ARG A 233 -29.83 -22.45 6.79
CA ARG A 233 -30.09 -23.44 7.85
C ARG A 233 -31.56 -23.54 8.22
N ALA A 234 -32.24 -22.38 8.32
CA ALA A 234 -33.66 -22.35 8.66
C ALA A 234 -34.53 -23.05 7.57
N GLU A 235 -34.12 -23.00 6.32
CA GLU A 235 -34.80 -23.75 5.24
C GLU A 235 -34.60 -25.26 5.37
N LEU A 236 -33.37 -25.71 5.70
CA LEU A 236 -33.07 -27.13 5.87
C LEU A 236 -33.73 -27.77 7.08
N THR A 237 -34.05 -26.98 8.13
CA THR A 237 -34.75 -27.49 9.31
C THR A 237 -36.26 -27.48 9.18
N LYS A 238 -36.82 -26.93 8.11
CA LYS A 238 -38.27 -26.94 7.80
C LYS A 238 -38.71 -28.12 6.92
N THR A 239 -37.74 -28.93 6.45
CA THR A 239 -37.97 -30.17 5.70
C THR A 239 -37.80 -31.37 6.61
#